data_ab226eb53decee72f76d3162a9607287
#
_entry.id   ab226eb53decee72f76d3162a9607287
#
_cell.length_a   1.000
_cell.length_b   1.000
_cell.length_c   1.000
_cell.angle_alpha   90.00
_cell.angle_beta   90.00
_cell.angle_gamma   90.00
#
_symmetry.space_group_name_H-M   'P 1'
#
loop_
_entity.id
_entity.type
_entity.pdbx_description
1 polymer ?
#
loop_
_entity_poly.entity_id
_entity_poly.type
_entity_poly.pdbx_seq_one_letter_code
_entity_poly.pdbx_strand_id
1 'polypeptide(L)'
;TLKIEDNQGNALDFSIDNDNPLFINKITSIPTLGETTNKAYELNLASKEFLDNEQGWSRVRTCFAGQVSDHVTTILEKNLKTEKDLDIEETKKTLDFIGNNKKPFFTLNDLAKKAVSSKIEGEGNTAGYFFWETANGFHFKSIDSMLTGKQKISIIYNEDSNPKPPAGYDVKALSLDMDNRINVQRKKQMGAYSTRSFLLDPFKGTWESVSENALGEEGKQKVDDGNLKLAGDSLPKLNTAFDSDEADTGFTRTTWNAISTGQLNYGPISDQLDKSKKINFDYSKVFNQSIRRYNQVFASQITIVIPGDFSLHAGDTVFMDIPESGTTQNKACSDEVNKEDGGLYLITDLCHFITAKETYTKLVLTRDSFGRVGSPTPKG
;
A
#
# COMPACT_ATOMS: atom_id res chain seq x y z
N THR A 1 -11.78 22.47 -17.95
CA THR A 1 -10.52 22.46 -17.16
C THR A 1 -10.88 22.56 -15.69
N LEU A 2 -10.29 21.69 -14.86
CA LEU A 2 -10.42 21.73 -13.41
C LEU A 2 -9.04 22.01 -12.81
N LYS A 3 -8.90 23.17 -12.19
CA LYS A 3 -7.71 23.55 -11.44
C LYS A 3 -8.13 23.96 -10.04
N ILE A 4 -7.47 23.46 -9.04
CA ILE A 4 -7.77 23.69 -7.64
C ILE A 4 -6.46 24.05 -6.94
N GLU A 5 -6.49 25.05 -6.08
CA GLU A 5 -5.33 25.55 -5.36
C GLU A 5 -5.66 25.60 -3.87
N ASP A 6 -4.72 25.16 -3.02
CA ASP A 6 -4.84 25.25 -1.57
C ASP A 6 -4.31 26.58 -1.03
N ASN A 7 -4.51 26.80 0.27
CA ASN A 7 -4.06 28.03 0.94
C ASN A 7 -2.52 28.09 1.14
N GLN A 8 -1.82 27.01 0.78
CA GLN A 8 -0.36 26.91 0.91
C GLN A 8 0.36 27.15 -0.43
N GLY A 9 -0.42 27.32 -1.52
CA GLY A 9 0.10 27.53 -2.87
C GLY A 9 0.33 26.25 -3.66
N ASN A 10 -0.11 25.08 -3.15
CA ASN A 10 -0.09 23.85 -3.91
C ASN A 10 -1.32 23.79 -4.81
N ALA A 11 -1.14 23.40 -6.07
CA ALA A 11 -2.22 23.33 -7.06
C ALA A 11 -2.36 21.91 -7.60
N LEU A 12 -3.60 21.46 -7.74
CA LEU A 12 -3.98 20.30 -8.53
C LEU A 12 -4.58 20.77 -9.83
N ASP A 13 -3.90 20.54 -10.93
CA ASP A 13 -4.32 20.89 -12.26
C ASP A 13 -4.64 19.63 -13.07
N PHE A 14 -5.91 19.41 -13.34
CA PHE A 14 -6.43 18.28 -14.11
C PHE A 14 -6.91 18.70 -15.51
N SER A 15 -6.39 19.81 -16.01
CA SER A 15 -6.71 20.28 -17.37
C SER A 15 -6.03 19.41 -18.42
N ILE A 16 -6.57 19.46 -19.64
CA ILE A 16 -6.06 18.69 -20.78
C ILE A 16 -4.65 19.14 -21.22
N ASP A 17 -4.27 20.34 -20.82
CA ASP A 17 -2.96 20.93 -21.15
C ASP A 17 -1.87 20.51 -20.14
N ASN A 18 -2.23 19.73 -19.13
CA ASN A 18 -1.33 19.22 -18.09
C ASN A 18 -1.00 17.75 -18.32
N ASP A 19 0.06 17.25 -17.68
CA ASP A 19 0.56 15.87 -17.84
C ASP A 19 -0.41 14.82 -17.28
N ASN A 20 -1.30 15.21 -16.34
CA ASN A 20 -2.24 14.30 -15.67
C ASN A 20 -3.71 14.74 -15.78
N PRO A 21 -4.28 14.84 -16.99
CA PRO A 21 -5.66 15.28 -17.19
C PRO A 21 -6.65 14.23 -16.68
N LEU A 22 -7.78 14.71 -16.13
CA LEU A 22 -8.93 13.86 -15.81
C LEU A 22 -10.03 14.01 -16.86
N PHE A 23 -10.67 12.89 -17.16
CA PHE A 23 -11.75 12.79 -18.14
C PHE A 23 -13.07 12.46 -17.47
N ILE A 24 -14.17 12.99 -17.97
CA ILE A 24 -15.51 12.69 -17.47
C ILE A 24 -15.83 11.23 -17.80
N ASN A 25 -15.96 10.42 -16.75
CA ASN A 25 -16.34 9.02 -16.85
C ASN A 25 -17.86 8.81 -16.70
N LYS A 26 -18.51 9.58 -15.80
CA LYS A 26 -19.94 9.45 -15.51
C LYS A 26 -20.54 10.82 -15.20
N ILE A 27 -21.75 11.03 -15.68
CA ILE A 27 -22.56 12.22 -15.37
C ILE A 27 -23.85 11.74 -14.72
N THR A 28 -24.13 12.24 -13.53
CA THR A 28 -25.39 11.97 -12.82
C THR A 28 -26.15 13.29 -12.69
N SER A 29 -27.41 13.32 -13.12
CA SER A 29 -28.27 14.47 -12.88
C SER A 29 -28.85 14.37 -11.46
N ILE A 30 -28.74 15.46 -10.71
CA ILE A 30 -29.36 15.57 -9.38
C ILE A 30 -30.75 16.17 -9.59
N PRO A 31 -31.85 15.49 -9.23
CA PRO A 31 -33.18 16.07 -9.33
C PRO A 31 -33.29 17.26 -8.39
N THR A 32 -33.59 18.43 -8.91
CA THR A 32 -33.86 19.62 -8.12
C THR A 32 -35.28 19.55 -7.59
N LEU A 33 -35.42 19.57 -6.27
CA LEU A 33 -36.71 19.71 -5.59
C LEU A 33 -37.09 21.20 -5.54
N GLY A 34 -38.09 21.59 -6.33
CA GLY A 34 -38.65 22.94 -6.33
C GLY A 34 -38.81 23.57 -7.72
N GLU A 35 -39.43 24.74 -7.79
CA GLU A 35 -39.74 25.49 -9.01
C GLU A 35 -38.52 26.20 -9.66
N THR A 36 -37.30 25.76 -9.36
CA THR A 36 -36.09 26.37 -9.89
C THR A 36 -35.73 25.79 -11.27
N THR A 37 -35.42 26.64 -12.22
CA THR A 37 -34.91 26.27 -13.55
C THR A 37 -33.48 25.75 -13.54
N ASN A 38 -32.83 25.70 -12.37
CA ASN A 38 -31.43 25.27 -12.21
C ASN A 38 -31.32 23.75 -12.20
N LYS A 39 -30.44 23.22 -13.06
CA LYS A 39 -30.09 21.79 -13.08
C LYS A 39 -28.74 21.60 -12.41
N ALA A 40 -28.65 20.66 -11.46
CA ALA A 40 -27.40 20.25 -10.84
C ALA A 40 -26.92 18.94 -11.47
N TYR A 41 -25.64 18.84 -11.70
CA TYR A 41 -24.97 17.63 -12.23
C TYR A 41 -23.81 17.25 -11.31
N GLU A 42 -23.68 15.96 -11.08
CA GLU A 42 -22.51 15.37 -10.48
C GLU A 42 -21.64 14.77 -11.59
N LEU A 43 -20.38 15.17 -11.66
CA LEU A 43 -19.41 14.70 -12.64
C LEU A 43 -18.41 13.79 -11.93
N ASN A 44 -18.30 12.56 -12.40
CA ASN A 44 -17.24 11.64 -11.97
C ASN A 44 -16.12 11.69 -13.01
N LEU A 45 -14.92 12.00 -12.54
CA LEU A 45 -13.73 12.12 -13.36
C LEU A 45 -12.79 10.94 -13.10
N ALA A 46 -12.06 10.50 -14.12
CA ALA A 46 -11.08 9.43 -14.03
C ALA A 46 -9.89 9.73 -14.94
N SER A 47 -8.74 9.10 -14.65
CA SER A 47 -7.57 9.17 -15.51
C SER A 47 -7.81 8.46 -16.85
N LYS A 48 -7.07 8.85 -17.87
CA LYS A 48 -7.11 8.19 -19.19
C LYS A 48 -6.79 6.70 -19.07
N GLU A 49 -5.77 6.37 -18.31
CA GLU A 49 -5.31 4.99 -18.14
C GLU A 49 -6.34 4.11 -17.42
N PHE A 50 -7.11 4.67 -16.50
CA PHE A 50 -8.23 3.96 -15.87
C PHE A 50 -9.29 3.59 -16.91
N LEU A 51 -9.62 4.51 -17.83
CA LEU A 51 -10.56 4.25 -18.92
C LEU A 51 -9.99 3.27 -19.95
N ASP A 52 -8.73 3.43 -20.30
CA ASP A 52 -8.02 2.57 -21.26
C ASP A 52 -7.85 1.14 -20.73
N ASN A 53 -7.72 0.95 -19.42
CA ASN A 53 -7.64 -0.37 -18.80
C ASN A 53 -8.87 -1.24 -19.10
N GLU A 54 -10.04 -0.65 -19.33
CA GLU A 54 -11.26 -1.38 -19.67
C GLU A 54 -11.34 -1.75 -21.16
N GLN A 55 -10.54 -1.14 -22.00
CA GLN A 55 -10.58 -1.35 -23.46
C GLN A 55 -10.02 -2.71 -23.88
N GLY A 56 -10.55 -3.24 -24.98
CA GLY A 56 -10.11 -4.53 -25.53
C GLY A 56 -8.71 -4.51 -26.12
N TRP A 57 -8.24 -3.37 -26.60
CA TRP A 57 -6.92 -3.22 -27.19
C TRP A 57 -5.79 -3.17 -26.17
N SER A 58 -6.05 -2.72 -24.95
CA SER A 58 -5.05 -2.61 -23.87
C SER A 58 -4.71 -3.94 -23.21
N ARG A 59 -5.48 -5.00 -23.50
CA ARG A 59 -5.31 -6.32 -22.88
C ARG A 59 -3.89 -6.86 -23.03
N VAL A 60 -3.37 -7.42 -21.95
CA VAL A 60 -2.04 -8.03 -21.90
C VAL A 60 -2.09 -9.41 -22.55
N ARG A 61 -1.43 -9.56 -23.73
CA ARG A 61 -1.48 -10.76 -24.57
C ARG A 61 -0.12 -11.31 -24.91
N THR A 62 0.95 -10.57 -24.60
CA THR A 62 2.33 -10.92 -24.95
C THR A 62 2.93 -11.87 -23.92
N CYS A 63 4.03 -12.50 -24.32
CA CYS A 63 4.91 -13.22 -23.40
C CYS A 63 5.90 -12.25 -22.77
N PHE A 64 6.16 -12.44 -21.50
CA PHE A 64 7.08 -11.65 -20.70
C PHE A 64 8.18 -12.57 -20.18
N ALA A 65 9.43 -12.10 -20.25
CA ALA A 65 10.60 -12.79 -19.68
C ALA A 65 11.53 -11.74 -19.07
N GLY A 66 11.96 -11.95 -17.84
CA GLY A 66 12.86 -11.04 -17.12
C GLY A 66 12.35 -10.60 -15.76
N GLN A 67 12.77 -9.43 -15.32
CA GLN A 67 12.41 -8.90 -14.00
C GLN A 67 10.98 -8.37 -13.95
N VAL A 68 10.36 -8.46 -12.78
CA VAL A 68 8.98 -8.00 -12.60
C VAL A 68 8.85 -6.49 -12.81
N SER A 69 9.83 -5.69 -12.38
CA SER A 69 9.87 -4.23 -12.63
C SER A 69 9.83 -3.89 -14.12
N ASP A 70 10.56 -4.64 -14.96
CA ASP A 70 10.58 -4.42 -16.41
C ASP A 70 9.23 -4.75 -17.05
N HIS A 71 8.54 -5.76 -16.52
CA HIS A 71 7.21 -6.13 -16.97
C HIS A 71 6.20 -5.04 -16.64
N VAL A 72 6.29 -4.47 -15.43
CA VAL A 72 5.44 -3.34 -15.01
C VAL A 72 5.61 -2.15 -15.95
N THR A 73 6.85 -1.74 -16.21
CA THR A 73 7.17 -0.66 -17.16
C THR A 73 6.61 -0.97 -18.56
N THR A 74 6.86 -2.18 -19.06
CA THR A 74 6.38 -2.59 -20.39
C THR A 74 4.85 -2.56 -20.49
N ILE A 75 4.13 -2.97 -19.45
CA ILE A 75 2.66 -2.96 -19.45
C ILE A 75 2.14 -1.52 -19.43
N LEU A 76 2.73 -0.65 -18.63
CA LEU A 76 2.33 0.76 -18.56
C LEU A 76 2.60 1.48 -19.88
N GLU A 77 3.77 1.34 -20.45
CA GLU A 77 4.17 2.04 -21.68
C GLU A 77 3.51 1.48 -22.95
N LYS A 78 3.44 0.14 -23.10
CA LYS A 78 2.98 -0.48 -24.36
C LYS A 78 1.49 -0.81 -24.35
N ASN A 79 0.93 -1.25 -23.24
CA ASN A 79 -0.48 -1.62 -23.16
C ASN A 79 -1.37 -0.42 -22.80
N LEU A 80 -0.99 0.39 -21.83
CA LEU A 80 -1.74 1.60 -21.44
C LEU A 80 -1.28 2.86 -22.16
N LYS A 81 -0.07 2.84 -22.74
CA LYS A 81 0.53 3.97 -23.45
C LYS A 81 0.52 5.25 -22.62
N THR A 82 0.88 5.10 -21.34
CA THR A 82 0.95 6.24 -20.44
C THR A 82 2.15 7.11 -20.75
N GLU A 83 1.96 8.42 -20.63
CA GLU A 83 3.00 9.44 -20.72
C GLU A 83 3.38 9.98 -19.33
N LYS A 84 2.72 9.45 -18.27
CA LYS A 84 2.94 9.87 -16.89
C LYS A 84 4.26 9.35 -16.35
N ASP A 85 4.77 10.03 -15.33
CA ASP A 85 5.97 9.61 -14.62
C ASP A 85 5.79 8.22 -13.99
N LEU A 86 6.85 7.42 -14.08
CA LEU A 86 6.91 6.07 -13.56
C LEU A 86 7.92 5.97 -12.41
N ASP A 87 7.45 5.83 -11.18
CA ASP A 87 8.26 5.61 -10.00
C ASP A 87 8.25 4.13 -9.61
N ILE A 88 9.07 3.35 -10.32
CA ILE A 88 9.12 1.90 -10.25
C ILE A 88 10.38 1.46 -9.51
N GLU A 89 10.20 0.79 -8.38
CA GLU A 89 11.29 0.19 -7.63
C GLU A 89 11.74 -1.12 -8.29
N GLU A 90 13.05 -1.27 -8.49
CA GLU A 90 13.65 -2.48 -9.11
C GLU A 90 13.39 -3.74 -8.29
N THR A 91 13.17 -4.85 -9.00
CA THR A 91 12.91 -6.16 -8.41
C THR A 91 14.07 -7.15 -8.62
N LYS A 92 14.29 -8.02 -7.64
CA LYS A 92 15.42 -8.97 -7.64
C LYS A 92 15.17 -10.22 -8.49
N LYS A 93 13.93 -10.69 -8.57
CA LYS A 93 13.59 -11.99 -9.16
C LYS A 93 13.00 -11.88 -10.55
N THR A 94 13.35 -12.81 -11.41
CA THR A 94 12.77 -12.97 -12.75
C THR A 94 11.47 -13.78 -12.66
N LEU A 95 10.52 -13.43 -13.53
CA LEU A 95 9.26 -14.15 -13.70
C LEU A 95 8.88 -14.16 -15.17
N ASP A 96 8.85 -15.33 -15.78
CA ASP A 96 8.39 -15.50 -17.15
C ASP A 96 6.92 -15.91 -17.16
N PHE A 97 6.06 -15.20 -17.90
CA PHE A 97 4.63 -15.48 -17.95
C PHE A 97 3.99 -15.06 -19.28
N ILE A 98 2.79 -15.55 -19.52
CA ILE A 98 1.94 -15.16 -20.64
C ILE A 98 0.79 -14.31 -20.12
N GLY A 99 0.49 -13.22 -20.79
CA GLY A 99 -0.49 -12.22 -20.36
C GLY A 99 -1.96 -12.67 -20.33
N ASN A 100 -2.33 -13.80 -20.91
CA ASN A 100 -3.65 -14.44 -20.84
C ASN A 100 -4.86 -13.49 -21.08
N ASN A 101 -4.70 -12.45 -21.89
CA ASN A 101 -5.74 -11.47 -22.21
C ASN A 101 -6.37 -10.77 -20.98
N LYS A 102 -5.61 -10.62 -19.88
CA LYS A 102 -6.05 -9.94 -18.68
C LYS A 102 -5.97 -8.42 -18.83
N LYS A 103 -6.71 -7.72 -17.97
CA LYS A 103 -6.62 -6.25 -17.87
C LYS A 103 -5.23 -5.84 -17.35
N PRO A 104 -4.65 -4.73 -17.83
CA PRO A 104 -3.37 -4.24 -17.35
C PRO A 104 -3.29 -4.09 -15.83
N PHE A 105 -4.19 -3.35 -15.20
CA PHE A 105 -4.18 -3.14 -13.74
C PHE A 105 -4.34 -4.44 -12.95
N PHE A 106 -5.12 -5.40 -13.45
CA PHE A 106 -5.21 -6.72 -12.83
C PHE A 106 -3.85 -7.45 -12.87
N THR A 107 -3.17 -7.39 -14.02
CA THR A 107 -1.85 -8.01 -14.19
C THR A 107 -0.80 -7.33 -13.30
N LEU A 108 -0.79 -6.00 -13.22
CA LEU A 108 0.12 -5.24 -12.36
C LEU A 108 -0.07 -5.58 -10.88
N ASN A 109 -1.32 -5.69 -10.42
CA ASN A 109 -1.62 -6.11 -9.04
C ASN A 109 -1.23 -7.58 -8.76
N ASP A 110 -1.31 -8.47 -9.76
CA ASP A 110 -0.84 -9.85 -9.62
C ASP A 110 0.68 -9.94 -9.56
N LEU A 111 1.38 -9.12 -10.36
CA LEU A 111 2.84 -8.99 -10.34
C LEU A 111 3.33 -8.40 -9.01
N ALA A 112 2.63 -7.43 -8.44
CA ALA A 112 2.97 -6.82 -7.16
C ALA A 112 3.07 -7.85 -6.02
N LYS A 113 2.21 -8.86 -6.02
CA LYS A 113 2.24 -9.94 -5.02
C LYS A 113 3.44 -10.89 -5.18
N LYS A 114 4.08 -10.89 -6.32
CA LYS A 114 5.21 -11.76 -6.67
C LYS A 114 6.55 -11.01 -6.65
N ALA A 115 6.52 -9.72 -6.52
CA ALA A 115 7.70 -8.87 -6.54
C ALA A 115 8.46 -8.92 -5.20
N VAL A 116 9.79 -8.94 -5.30
CA VAL A 116 10.73 -8.86 -4.17
C VAL A 116 11.74 -7.77 -4.50
N SER A 117 12.02 -6.87 -3.55
CA SER A 117 12.93 -5.74 -3.75
C SER A 117 14.36 -6.20 -4.08
N SER A 118 15.01 -5.50 -4.99
CA SER A 118 16.44 -5.68 -5.30
C SER A 118 17.35 -4.94 -4.32
N LYS A 119 16.80 -4.09 -3.45
CA LYS A 119 17.58 -3.33 -2.48
C LYS A 119 18.36 -4.23 -1.55
N ILE A 120 19.53 -3.77 -1.21
CA ILE A 120 20.70 -4.44 -0.63
C ILE A 120 20.39 -5.40 0.51
N GLU A 121 21.13 -6.51 0.55
CA GLU A 121 21.19 -7.49 1.64
C GLU A 121 21.18 -6.83 3.03
N GLY A 122 20.25 -7.20 3.87
CA GLY A 122 20.11 -6.71 5.24
C GLY A 122 19.09 -5.58 5.45
N GLU A 123 18.51 -5.01 4.39
CA GLU A 123 17.61 -3.85 4.49
C GLU A 123 16.19 -4.10 3.94
N GLY A 124 15.48 -5.12 4.45
CA GLY A 124 14.09 -5.27 4.11
C GLY A 124 13.84 -5.78 2.68
N ASN A 125 14.22 -7.03 2.43
CA ASN A 125 13.96 -7.72 1.15
C ASN A 125 12.71 -8.58 1.24
N THR A 126 11.63 -8.07 1.81
CA THR A 126 10.40 -8.84 1.91
C THR A 126 9.62 -8.81 0.59
N ALA A 127 8.84 -9.85 0.36
CA ALA A 127 7.93 -9.91 -0.77
C ALA A 127 6.71 -9.00 -0.52
N GLY A 128 6.20 -8.43 -1.60
CA GLY A 128 5.00 -7.61 -1.61
C GLY A 128 5.29 -6.16 -2.02
N TYR A 129 4.62 -5.77 -3.09
CA TYR A 129 4.63 -4.42 -3.64
C TYR A 129 3.21 -3.90 -3.70
N PHE A 130 3.08 -2.57 -3.74
CA PHE A 130 1.85 -1.91 -4.12
C PHE A 130 2.02 -1.24 -5.48
N PHE A 131 0.93 -1.24 -6.23
CA PHE A 131 0.78 -0.49 -7.46
C PHE A 131 -0.38 0.50 -7.29
N TRP A 132 -0.12 1.77 -7.54
CA TRP A 132 -1.13 2.83 -7.45
C TRP A 132 -0.80 4.02 -8.33
N GLU A 133 -1.77 4.87 -8.52
CA GLU A 133 -1.68 6.13 -9.29
C GLU A 133 -1.89 7.32 -8.35
N THR A 134 -1.13 8.38 -8.56
CA THR A 134 -1.29 9.68 -7.90
C THR A 134 -1.28 10.79 -8.95
N ALA A 135 -1.44 12.04 -8.50
CA ALA A 135 -1.25 13.20 -9.37
C ALA A 135 0.17 13.30 -9.94
N ASN A 136 1.15 12.65 -9.35
CA ASN A 136 2.56 12.64 -9.79
C ASN A 136 2.89 11.49 -10.76
N GLY A 137 1.95 10.59 -11.04
CA GLY A 137 2.16 9.45 -11.93
C GLY A 137 1.88 8.10 -11.30
N PHE A 138 2.52 7.05 -11.82
CA PHE A 138 2.36 5.68 -11.36
C PHE A 138 3.50 5.25 -10.44
N HIS A 139 3.13 4.54 -9.39
CA HIS A 139 4.06 4.04 -8.39
C HIS A 139 3.99 2.52 -8.30
N PHE A 140 5.16 1.89 -8.21
CA PHE A 140 5.30 0.46 -7.94
C PHE A 140 6.43 0.26 -6.95
N LYS A 141 6.10 0.14 -5.65
CA LYS A 141 7.08 0.12 -4.56
C LYS A 141 6.86 -1.02 -3.60
N SER A 142 7.95 -1.45 -2.98
CA SER A 142 7.91 -2.45 -1.91
C SER A 142 7.28 -1.87 -0.64
N ILE A 143 6.61 -2.73 0.12
CA ILE A 143 6.05 -2.37 1.43
C ILE A 143 7.15 -1.81 2.35
N ASP A 144 8.31 -2.45 2.34
CA ASP A 144 9.43 -2.05 3.20
C ASP A 144 9.95 -0.66 2.85
N SER A 145 10.06 -0.31 1.56
CA SER A 145 10.53 1.02 1.16
C SER A 145 9.53 2.12 1.50
N MET A 146 8.23 1.82 1.46
CA MET A 146 7.19 2.77 1.86
C MET A 146 7.19 3.03 3.37
N LEU A 147 7.29 1.97 4.19
CA LEU A 147 7.30 2.11 5.65
C LEU A 147 8.58 2.76 6.19
N THR A 148 9.68 2.69 5.45
CA THR A 148 10.94 3.36 5.78
C THR A 148 11.15 4.65 5.00
N GLY A 149 10.11 5.12 4.31
CA GLY A 149 10.13 6.35 3.54
C GLY A 149 10.49 7.57 4.39
N LYS A 150 11.02 8.60 3.73
CA LYS A 150 11.30 9.87 4.40
C LYS A 150 9.99 10.51 4.84
N GLN A 151 9.92 10.86 6.13
CA GLN A 151 8.82 11.62 6.69
C GLN A 151 8.58 12.92 5.93
N LYS A 152 7.32 13.16 5.52
CA LYS A 152 6.95 14.34 4.73
C LYS A 152 6.49 15.49 5.60
N ILE A 153 5.58 15.21 6.54
CA ILE A 153 5.08 16.20 7.51
C ILE A 153 4.94 15.57 8.89
N SER A 154 4.87 16.44 9.90
CA SER A 154 4.59 16.09 11.30
C SER A 154 3.21 16.60 11.69
N ILE A 155 2.36 15.68 12.12
CA ILE A 155 0.98 15.95 12.51
C ILE A 155 0.84 15.71 14.01
N ILE A 156 0.12 16.58 14.70
CA ILE A 156 -0.27 16.39 16.10
C ILE A 156 -1.79 16.41 16.24
N TYR A 157 -2.31 15.53 17.07
CA TYR A 157 -3.67 15.63 17.56
C TYR A 157 -3.64 16.04 19.03
N ASN A 158 -4.30 17.13 19.38
CA ASN A 158 -4.57 17.52 20.75
C ASN A 158 -5.94 18.21 20.83
N GLU A 159 -6.57 18.10 21.98
CA GLU A 159 -7.91 18.68 22.24
C GLU A 159 -7.86 20.17 22.63
N ASP A 160 -6.67 20.80 22.58
CA ASP A 160 -6.53 22.22 22.84
C ASP A 160 -7.30 23.04 21.78
N SER A 161 -7.99 24.08 22.22
CA SER A 161 -8.73 24.99 21.34
C SER A 161 -7.87 25.89 20.45
N ASN A 162 -6.54 25.87 20.62
CA ASN A 162 -5.63 26.62 19.77
C ASN A 162 -5.55 25.98 18.37
N PRO A 163 -5.92 26.68 17.29
CA PRO A 163 -5.86 26.14 15.95
C PRO A 163 -4.43 25.99 15.39
N LYS A 164 -3.44 26.63 16.02
CA LYS A 164 -2.05 26.59 15.57
C LYS A 164 -1.36 25.34 16.15
N PRO A 165 -0.59 24.60 15.32
CA PRO A 165 0.20 23.51 15.84
C PRO A 165 1.29 24.01 16.79
N PRO A 166 1.66 23.24 17.83
CA PRO A 166 2.81 23.53 18.67
C PRO A 166 4.11 23.58 17.87
N ALA A 167 5.17 24.13 18.46
CA ALA A 167 6.48 24.16 17.85
C ALA A 167 6.98 22.73 17.55
N GLY A 168 7.51 22.52 16.34
CA GLY A 168 7.98 21.21 15.87
C GLY A 168 6.97 20.42 15.05
N TYR A 169 5.72 20.83 15.00
CA TYR A 169 4.69 20.20 14.17
C TYR A 169 4.27 21.13 13.04
N ASP A 170 4.00 20.54 11.87
CA ASP A 170 3.59 21.28 10.68
C ASP A 170 2.08 21.52 10.69
N VAL A 171 1.31 20.52 11.11
CA VAL A 171 -0.15 20.53 11.04
C VAL A 171 -0.76 19.99 12.33
N LYS A 172 -1.91 20.54 12.70
CA LYS A 172 -2.79 20.01 13.74
C LYS A 172 -3.97 19.27 13.11
N ALA A 173 -4.21 18.04 13.54
CA ALA A 173 -5.39 17.29 13.12
C ALA A 173 -6.66 17.88 13.74
N LEU A 174 -7.69 18.03 12.91
CA LEU A 174 -9.02 18.56 13.32
C LEU A 174 -9.87 17.49 13.99
N SER A 175 -9.72 16.25 13.56
CA SER A 175 -10.39 15.09 14.17
C SER A 175 -9.50 13.85 14.07
N LEU A 176 -9.70 12.92 15.00
CA LEU A 176 -9.06 11.62 15.06
C LEU A 176 -10.14 10.57 15.32
N ASP A 177 -10.17 9.53 14.49
CA ASP A 177 -11.02 8.35 14.63
C ASP A 177 -10.14 7.11 14.72
N MET A 178 -10.29 6.35 15.83
CA MET A 178 -9.53 5.16 16.16
C MET A 178 -10.41 3.92 16.37
N ASP A 179 -11.68 3.94 15.98
CA ASP A 179 -12.68 2.90 16.31
C ASP A 179 -12.27 1.49 15.84
N ASN A 180 -11.54 1.38 14.74
CA ASN A 180 -11.10 0.10 14.18
C ASN A 180 -9.58 -0.09 14.24
N ARG A 181 -8.95 0.50 15.22
CA ARG A 181 -7.49 0.57 15.34
C ARG A 181 -6.82 -0.81 15.27
N ILE A 182 -7.31 -1.79 16.01
CA ILE A 182 -6.71 -3.13 16.08
C ILE A 182 -7.79 -4.20 16.14
N ASN A 183 -7.68 -5.19 15.26
CA ASN A 183 -8.47 -6.41 15.31
C ASN A 183 -7.58 -7.63 15.10
N VAL A 184 -6.97 -8.09 16.20
CA VAL A 184 -6.01 -9.21 16.19
C VAL A 184 -6.65 -10.50 15.66
N GLN A 185 -7.87 -10.83 16.07
CA GLN A 185 -8.56 -12.05 15.63
C GLN A 185 -8.77 -12.06 14.10
N ARG A 186 -9.24 -10.95 13.54
CA ARG A 186 -9.41 -10.82 12.09
C ARG A 186 -8.07 -10.89 11.37
N LYS A 187 -7.02 -10.27 11.90
CA LYS A 187 -5.67 -10.32 11.34
C LYS A 187 -5.09 -11.72 11.38
N LYS A 188 -5.33 -12.46 12.45
CA LYS A 188 -4.97 -13.89 12.55
C LYS A 188 -5.66 -14.71 11.46
N GLN A 189 -6.97 -14.54 11.28
CA GLN A 189 -7.73 -15.22 10.23
C GLN A 189 -7.26 -14.84 8.81
N MET A 190 -6.80 -13.61 8.61
CA MET A 190 -6.28 -13.15 7.32
C MET A 190 -4.84 -13.60 7.03
N GLY A 191 -4.15 -14.18 8.02
CA GLY A 191 -2.80 -14.73 7.86
C GLY A 191 -1.67 -13.75 8.12
N ALA A 192 -1.89 -12.71 8.93
CA ALA A 192 -0.83 -11.76 9.29
C ALA A 192 0.26 -12.41 10.18
N TYR A 193 -0.08 -13.44 10.95
CA TYR A 193 0.82 -14.12 11.88
C TYR A 193 1.30 -15.47 11.36
N SER A 194 0.40 -16.32 10.90
CA SER A 194 0.77 -17.63 10.36
C SER A 194 -0.06 -17.99 9.13
N THR A 195 0.59 -18.59 8.14
CA THR A 195 -0.02 -19.02 6.88
C THR A 195 0.47 -20.39 6.47
N ARG A 196 -0.41 -21.18 5.89
CA ARG A 196 -0.10 -22.43 5.20
C ARG A 196 -0.58 -22.34 3.77
N SER A 197 0.27 -22.58 2.81
CA SER A 197 -0.09 -22.65 1.40
C SER A 197 0.15 -24.04 0.84
N PHE A 198 -0.85 -24.57 0.17
CA PHE A 198 -0.70 -25.74 -0.67
C PHE A 198 -0.49 -25.27 -2.10
N LEU A 199 0.68 -25.56 -2.65
CA LEU A 199 1.10 -25.22 -4.00
C LEU A 199 0.95 -26.46 -4.86
N LEU A 200 0.07 -26.41 -5.85
CA LEU A 200 -0.19 -27.50 -6.78
C LEU A 200 0.34 -27.12 -8.16
N ASP A 201 1.28 -27.89 -8.71
CA ASP A 201 1.70 -27.79 -10.09
C ASP A 201 0.94 -28.81 -10.92
N PRO A 202 -0.11 -28.39 -11.67
CA PRO A 202 -0.92 -29.29 -12.46
C PRO A 202 -0.16 -29.89 -13.67
N PHE A 203 0.89 -29.22 -14.13
CA PHE A 203 1.69 -29.70 -15.28
C PHE A 203 2.66 -30.81 -14.89
N LYS A 204 3.23 -30.71 -13.69
CA LYS A 204 4.12 -31.75 -13.14
C LYS A 204 3.38 -32.79 -12.31
N GLY A 205 2.14 -32.55 -11.93
CA GLY A 205 1.38 -33.40 -11.02
C GLY A 205 1.95 -33.47 -9.61
N THR A 206 2.68 -32.45 -9.19
CA THR A 206 3.31 -32.37 -7.86
C THR A 206 2.62 -31.33 -6.99
N TRP A 207 2.69 -31.53 -5.68
CA TRP A 207 2.21 -30.58 -4.71
C TRP A 207 3.20 -30.41 -3.55
N GLU A 208 3.20 -29.24 -2.96
CA GLU A 208 4.03 -28.88 -1.82
C GLU A 208 3.19 -28.14 -0.77
N SER A 209 3.46 -28.38 0.50
CA SER A 209 2.87 -27.62 1.61
C SER A 209 3.94 -26.75 2.24
N VAL A 210 3.75 -25.45 2.18
CA VAL A 210 4.66 -24.47 2.76
C VAL A 210 3.95 -23.78 3.92
N SER A 211 4.59 -23.77 5.07
CA SER A 211 4.05 -23.16 6.29
C SER A 211 5.05 -22.16 6.84
N GLU A 212 4.56 -20.98 7.20
CA GLU A 212 5.38 -19.92 7.77
C GLU A 212 4.68 -19.27 8.97
N ASN A 213 5.45 -19.05 10.04
CA ASN A 213 5.05 -18.30 11.21
C ASN A 213 5.76 -16.95 11.24
N ALA A 214 5.04 -15.91 11.64
CA ALA A 214 5.58 -14.56 11.74
C ALA A 214 6.50 -14.38 12.96
N LEU A 215 6.29 -15.17 14.02
CA LEU A 215 7.00 -15.03 15.29
C LEU A 215 8.07 -16.12 15.38
N GLY A 216 9.34 -15.71 15.39
CA GLY A 216 10.45 -16.60 15.76
C GLY A 216 10.55 -16.77 17.26
N GLU A 217 11.49 -17.62 17.73
CA GLU A 217 11.72 -17.97 19.16
C GLU A 217 11.89 -16.78 20.11
N GLU A 218 12.22 -15.59 19.61
CA GLU A 218 12.38 -14.36 20.39
C GLU A 218 11.23 -13.32 20.15
N GLY A 219 10.12 -13.71 19.54
CA GLY A 219 9.05 -12.78 19.17
C GLY A 219 9.43 -11.80 18.06
N LYS A 220 10.59 -12.01 17.43
CA LYS A 220 11.04 -11.27 16.25
C LYS A 220 10.63 -12.00 15.00
N GLN A 221 10.10 -11.28 14.03
CA GLN A 221 9.73 -11.88 12.77
C GLN A 221 10.96 -12.36 12.02
N LYS A 222 11.03 -13.66 11.72
CA LYS A 222 12.03 -14.21 10.81
C LYS A 222 11.57 -13.97 9.37
N VAL A 223 12.46 -13.36 8.61
CA VAL A 223 12.33 -13.23 7.16
C VAL A 223 13.50 -14.00 6.55
N ASP A 224 13.22 -14.89 5.62
CA ASP A 224 14.22 -15.83 5.09
C ASP A 224 15.43 -15.17 4.43
N ASP A 225 15.31 -13.92 3.94
CA ASP A 225 16.35 -13.25 3.17
C ASP A 225 16.66 -11.79 3.60
N GLY A 226 16.31 -11.36 4.81
CA GLY A 226 16.64 -10.00 5.24
C GLY A 226 15.93 -9.53 6.51
N ASN A 227 16.31 -8.37 6.99
CA ASN A 227 15.68 -7.74 8.14
C ASN A 227 14.36 -7.08 7.72
N LEU A 228 13.29 -7.45 8.41
CA LEU A 228 12.00 -6.80 8.22
C LEU A 228 12.07 -5.33 8.61
N LYS A 229 11.62 -4.44 7.72
CA LYS A 229 11.45 -3.01 8.04
C LYS A 229 10.04 -2.78 8.55
N LEU A 230 9.96 -2.24 9.75
CA LEU A 230 8.71 -1.89 10.43
C LEU A 230 8.56 -0.36 10.51
N ALA A 231 7.33 0.10 10.55
CA ALA A 231 7.03 1.52 10.83
C ALA A 231 7.29 1.91 12.28
N GLY A 232 7.23 0.94 13.20
CA GLY A 232 7.53 1.07 14.62
C GLY A 232 8.57 0.05 15.09
N ASP A 233 8.60 -0.23 16.39
CA ASP A 233 9.60 -1.08 17.02
C ASP A 233 9.21 -2.56 17.05
N SER A 234 7.91 -2.87 17.18
CA SER A 234 7.43 -4.24 17.35
C SER A 234 6.05 -4.47 16.72
N LEU A 235 5.83 -5.69 16.22
CA LEU A 235 4.50 -6.13 15.78
C LEU A 235 3.53 -6.19 16.95
N PRO A 236 2.22 -5.96 16.69
CA PRO A 236 1.17 -6.16 17.68
C PRO A 236 1.25 -7.57 18.30
N LYS A 237 1.36 -7.65 19.62
CA LYS A 237 1.39 -8.93 20.33
C LYS A 237 -0.03 -9.44 20.56
N LEU A 238 -0.21 -10.75 20.44
CA LEU A 238 -1.39 -11.43 20.94
C LEU A 238 -1.40 -11.40 22.47
N ASN A 239 -2.56 -11.52 23.08
CA ASN A 239 -2.66 -11.69 24.53
C ASN A 239 -1.93 -12.97 24.94
N THR A 240 -1.11 -12.90 26.00
CA THR A 240 -0.32 -14.03 26.51
C THR A 240 -1.13 -15.29 26.85
N ALA A 241 -2.44 -15.14 27.12
CA ALA A 241 -3.35 -16.27 27.26
C ALA A 241 -3.53 -17.10 25.98
N PHE A 242 -3.20 -16.52 24.81
CA PHE A 242 -3.29 -17.13 23.48
C PHE A 242 -1.92 -17.31 22.82
N ASP A 243 -0.85 -16.85 23.48
CA ASP A 243 0.55 -16.93 23.02
C ASP A 243 1.27 -18.14 23.60
N SER A 244 0.56 -19.25 23.84
CA SER A 244 1.25 -20.51 24.11
C SER A 244 1.97 -20.96 22.84
N ASP A 245 3.13 -21.60 22.99
CA ASP A 245 3.92 -22.15 21.87
C ASP A 245 3.08 -23.02 20.92
N GLU A 246 2.01 -23.62 21.42
CA GLU A 246 1.03 -24.37 20.62
C GLU A 246 0.08 -23.47 19.81
N ALA A 247 -0.24 -22.26 20.27
CA ALA A 247 -1.10 -21.34 19.53
C ALA A 247 -0.35 -20.69 18.37
N ASP A 248 0.95 -20.50 18.45
CA ASP A 248 1.79 -19.96 17.39
C ASP A 248 2.02 -20.94 16.23
N THR A 249 1.91 -22.23 16.48
CA THR A 249 1.98 -23.29 15.46
C THR A 249 0.64 -23.56 14.77
N GLY A 250 -0.46 -23.01 15.29
CA GLY A 250 -1.80 -23.14 14.72
C GLY A 250 -1.98 -22.28 13.48
N PHE A 251 -2.05 -22.91 12.32
CA PHE A 251 -2.32 -22.19 11.06
C PHE A 251 -3.76 -21.71 11.00
N THR A 252 -3.93 -20.40 10.95
CA THR A 252 -5.27 -19.77 10.86
C THR A 252 -5.69 -19.52 9.44
N ARG A 253 -4.74 -19.33 8.50
CA ARG A 253 -5.04 -19.17 7.08
C ARG A 253 -4.40 -20.28 6.27
N THR A 254 -5.24 -21.03 5.57
CA THR A 254 -4.80 -22.01 4.57
C THR A 254 -5.22 -21.55 3.19
N THR A 255 -4.31 -21.57 2.22
CA THR A 255 -4.56 -21.21 0.83
C THR A 255 -4.20 -22.37 -0.09
N TRP A 256 -4.95 -22.50 -1.20
CA TRP A 256 -4.68 -23.47 -2.26
C TRP A 256 -4.39 -22.71 -3.55
N ASN A 257 -3.24 -22.97 -4.16
CA ASN A 257 -2.80 -22.23 -5.33
C ASN A 257 -2.31 -23.20 -6.39
N ALA A 258 -2.88 -23.07 -7.60
CA ALA A 258 -2.34 -23.71 -8.78
C ALA A 258 -1.20 -22.84 -9.31
N ILE A 259 -0.02 -23.42 -9.43
CA ILE A 259 1.19 -22.72 -9.87
C ILE A 259 1.82 -23.45 -11.06
N SER A 260 2.65 -22.74 -11.82
CA SER A 260 3.54 -23.34 -12.81
C SER A 260 4.97 -22.99 -12.43
N THR A 261 5.75 -23.99 -12.06
CA THR A 261 7.15 -23.83 -11.68
C THR A 261 8.10 -23.90 -12.87
N GLY A 262 7.62 -24.30 -14.05
CA GLY A 262 8.40 -24.35 -15.27
C GLY A 262 8.56 -23.00 -15.94
N GLN A 263 9.61 -22.85 -16.74
CA GLN A 263 9.77 -21.69 -17.62
C GLN A 263 8.89 -21.82 -18.88
N LEU A 264 8.58 -20.69 -19.51
CA LEU A 264 7.87 -20.67 -20.78
C LEU A 264 8.66 -21.43 -21.86
N ASN A 265 7.99 -22.34 -22.54
CA ASN A 265 8.58 -23.10 -23.63
C ASN A 265 8.41 -22.32 -24.94
N TYR A 266 9.50 -21.77 -25.46
CA TYR A 266 9.55 -21.15 -26.77
C TYR A 266 10.95 -21.39 -27.41
N GLY A 267 10.99 -21.41 -28.74
CA GLY A 267 12.22 -21.68 -29.49
C GLY A 267 12.37 -23.15 -29.91
N PRO A 268 13.57 -23.60 -30.28
CA PRO A 268 13.88 -24.98 -30.68
C PRO A 268 13.50 -25.99 -29.57
N ILE A 269 13.16 -27.21 -29.96
CA ILE A 269 12.72 -28.29 -29.04
C ILE A 269 13.79 -28.60 -27.97
N SER A 270 15.06 -28.58 -28.32
CA SER A 270 16.16 -28.77 -27.38
C SER A 270 16.16 -27.76 -26.27
N ASP A 271 15.96 -26.46 -26.60
CA ASP A 271 15.95 -25.36 -25.66
C ASP A 271 14.70 -25.39 -24.78
N GLN A 272 13.58 -25.83 -25.35
CA GLN A 272 12.33 -26.01 -24.59
C GLN A 272 12.48 -27.06 -23.49
N LEU A 273 13.13 -28.20 -23.82
CA LEU A 273 13.39 -29.26 -22.85
C LEU A 273 14.27 -28.81 -21.69
N ASP A 274 15.27 -28.00 -21.97
CA ASP A 274 16.18 -27.50 -20.94
C ASP A 274 15.52 -26.40 -20.09
N LYS A 275 14.72 -25.54 -20.70
CA LYS A 275 13.94 -24.52 -19.98
C LYS A 275 12.87 -25.14 -19.09
N SER A 276 12.22 -26.23 -19.50
CA SER A 276 11.20 -26.91 -18.69
C SER A 276 11.74 -27.52 -17.39
N LYS A 277 13.05 -27.76 -17.33
CA LYS A 277 13.73 -28.26 -16.12
C LYS A 277 14.09 -27.17 -15.13
N LYS A 278 14.12 -25.90 -15.57
CA LYS A 278 14.48 -24.76 -14.73
C LYS A 278 13.26 -24.24 -13.98
N ILE A 279 13.47 -23.84 -12.74
CA ILE A 279 12.44 -23.18 -11.93
C ILE A 279 12.29 -21.75 -12.46
N ASN A 280 11.08 -21.38 -12.88
CA ASN A 280 10.75 -20.03 -13.32
C ASN A 280 10.69 -19.08 -12.12
N PHE A 281 9.91 -19.47 -11.09
CA PHE A 281 9.66 -18.63 -9.93
C PHE A 281 9.49 -19.49 -8.68
N ASP A 282 10.17 -19.12 -7.60
CA ASP A 282 10.07 -19.84 -6.32
C ASP A 282 8.87 -19.32 -5.51
N TYR A 283 7.71 -19.88 -5.80
CA TYR A 283 6.47 -19.54 -5.11
C TYR A 283 6.51 -19.85 -3.61
N SER A 284 7.26 -20.89 -3.22
CA SER A 284 7.30 -21.35 -1.83
C SER A 284 7.88 -20.29 -0.90
N LYS A 285 8.88 -19.54 -1.36
CA LYS A 285 9.55 -18.50 -0.58
C LYS A 285 8.84 -17.13 -0.61
N VAL A 286 8.11 -16.84 -1.68
CA VAL A 286 7.58 -15.49 -1.91
C VAL A 286 6.12 -15.38 -1.51
N PHE A 287 5.33 -16.42 -1.77
CA PHE A 287 3.88 -16.33 -1.72
C PHE A 287 3.35 -16.15 -0.29
N ASN A 288 3.78 -16.97 0.66
CA ASN A 288 3.37 -16.84 2.06
C ASN A 288 3.84 -15.54 2.68
N GLN A 289 5.07 -15.15 2.40
CA GLN A 289 5.64 -13.89 2.88
C GLN A 289 4.83 -12.69 2.37
N SER A 290 4.49 -12.67 1.09
CA SER A 290 3.67 -11.62 0.48
C SER A 290 2.28 -11.54 1.14
N ILE A 291 1.56 -12.66 1.29
CA ILE A 291 0.25 -12.69 1.96
C ILE A 291 0.37 -12.12 3.37
N ARG A 292 1.35 -12.58 4.13
CA ARG A 292 1.58 -12.15 5.50
C ARG A 292 1.86 -10.65 5.56
N ARG A 293 2.77 -10.16 4.71
CA ARG A 293 3.18 -8.77 4.69
C ARG A 293 2.02 -7.81 4.34
N TYR A 294 1.20 -8.13 3.33
CA TYR A 294 0.00 -7.36 3.03
C TYR A 294 -1.00 -7.27 4.19
N ASN A 295 -1.13 -8.34 4.97
CA ASN A 295 -2.04 -8.33 6.11
C ASN A 295 -1.44 -7.61 7.33
N GLN A 296 -0.12 -7.54 7.44
CA GLN A 296 0.58 -6.82 8.51
C GLN A 296 0.54 -5.31 8.32
N VAL A 297 0.71 -4.80 7.10
CA VAL A 297 0.69 -3.35 6.81
C VAL A 297 -0.53 -2.65 7.41
N PHE A 298 -1.67 -3.31 7.43
CA PHE A 298 -2.91 -2.80 7.99
C PHE A 298 -3.15 -3.28 9.44
N ALA A 299 -2.09 -3.53 10.22
CA ALA A 299 -2.25 -4.02 11.59
C ALA A 299 -2.89 -2.96 12.50
N SER A 300 -2.51 -1.70 12.34
CA SER A 300 -3.14 -0.55 13.00
C SER A 300 -3.58 0.46 11.96
N GLN A 301 -4.79 0.97 12.09
CA GLN A 301 -5.38 1.92 11.16
C GLN A 301 -6.11 3.03 11.93
N ILE A 302 -5.84 4.28 11.56
CA ILE A 302 -6.50 5.46 12.11
C ILE A 302 -6.97 6.36 10.97
N THR A 303 -8.01 7.12 11.21
CA THR A 303 -8.51 8.12 10.28
C THR A 303 -8.41 9.50 10.90
N ILE A 304 -7.81 10.43 10.17
CA ILE A 304 -7.67 11.82 10.61
C ILE A 304 -8.21 12.80 9.56
N VAL A 305 -8.59 13.96 10.00
CA VAL A 305 -8.92 15.11 9.14
C VAL A 305 -7.95 16.24 9.48
N ILE A 306 -7.35 16.82 8.46
CA ILE A 306 -6.43 17.96 8.57
C ILE A 306 -6.92 19.11 7.69
N PRO A 307 -6.46 20.35 7.90
CA PRO A 307 -6.62 21.43 6.92
C PRO A 307 -6.14 20.98 5.54
N GLY A 308 -6.75 21.50 4.47
CA GLY A 308 -6.43 21.10 3.11
C GLY A 308 -4.94 21.25 2.79
N ASP A 309 -4.32 20.15 2.35
CA ASP A 309 -2.94 20.10 1.90
C ASP A 309 -2.86 19.19 0.66
N PHE A 310 -2.62 19.80 -0.50
CA PHE A 310 -2.54 19.10 -1.78
C PHE A 310 -1.15 18.56 -2.10
N SER A 311 -0.17 18.80 -1.24
CA SER A 311 1.16 18.22 -1.38
C SER A 311 1.21 16.75 -0.99
N LEU A 312 0.22 16.25 -0.22
CA LEU A 312 0.16 14.89 0.28
C LEU A 312 -0.43 13.93 -0.75
N HIS A 313 0.16 12.75 -0.82
CA HIS A 313 -0.26 11.68 -1.73
C HIS A 313 -0.35 10.34 -1.00
N ALA A 314 -1.14 9.42 -1.53
CA ALA A 314 -1.11 8.04 -1.08
C ALA A 314 0.30 7.45 -1.29
N GLY A 315 0.79 6.70 -0.30
CA GLY A 315 2.16 6.18 -0.28
C GLY A 315 3.17 7.07 0.45
N ASP A 316 2.81 8.31 0.81
CA ASP A 316 3.66 9.17 1.65
C ASP A 316 3.69 8.69 3.09
N THR A 317 4.84 8.89 3.76
CA THR A 317 5.01 8.62 5.18
C THR A 317 4.89 9.92 5.98
N VAL A 318 4.08 9.90 7.03
CA VAL A 318 3.86 11.04 7.93
C VAL A 318 4.17 10.64 9.37
N PHE A 319 4.61 11.61 10.15
CA PHE A 319 4.74 11.43 11.59
C PHE A 319 3.46 11.89 12.27
N MET A 320 2.88 11.04 13.11
CA MET A 320 1.66 11.35 13.86
C MET A 320 1.95 11.28 15.35
N ASP A 321 1.59 12.33 16.08
CA ASP A 321 1.62 12.37 17.54
C ASP A 321 0.19 12.37 18.08
N ILE A 322 -0.07 11.40 18.96
CA ILE A 322 -1.38 11.17 19.57
C ILE A 322 -1.18 11.20 21.08
N PRO A 323 -1.89 12.02 21.85
CA PRO A 323 -1.76 12.05 23.31
C PRO A 323 -2.18 10.72 23.93
N GLU A 324 -1.60 10.40 25.07
CA GLU A 324 -1.99 9.24 25.85
C GLU A 324 -3.36 9.48 26.52
N SER A 325 -4.30 8.56 26.29
CA SER A 325 -5.62 8.62 26.91
C SER A 325 -5.52 8.23 28.40
N GLY A 326 -5.79 9.16 29.30
CA GLY A 326 -5.92 8.84 30.74
C GLY A 326 -5.05 9.64 31.69
N THR A 327 -4.23 10.55 31.22
CA THR A 327 -3.50 11.47 32.09
C THR A 327 -4.40 12.60 32.58
N THR A 328 -4.49 12.67 33.88
CA THR A 328 -5.19 13.64 34.73
C THR A 328 -5.46 15.04 34.13
N GLN A 329 -6.66 15.48 34.34
CA GLN A 329 -7.38 16.68 33.97
C GLN A 329 -6.69 18.06 33.91
N ASN A 330 -5.38 18.19 34.04
CA ASN A 330 -4.73 19.50 34.15
C ASN A 330 -3.44 19.69 33.34
N LYS A 331 -3.10 18.84 32.38
CA LYS A 331 -1.99 19.14 31.46
C LYS A 331 -2.52 19.29 30.04
N ALA A 332 -2.67 20.52 29.63
CA ALA A 332 -3.03 20.92 28.25
C ALA A 332 -2.00 20.49 27.18
N CYS A 333 -0.85 20.03 27.60
CA CYS A 333 0.17 19.30 26.83
C CYS A 333 0.79 18.34 27.83
N SER A 334 0.45 17.04 27.80
CA SER A 334 1.27 16.11 28.55
C SER A 334 2.62 16.02 27.84
N ASP A 335 3.71 16.30 28.55
CA ASP A 335 5.07 16.03 28.08
C ASP A 335 5.33 14.51 27.91
N GLU A 336 4.34 13.69 28.27
CA GLU A 336 4.36 12.24 28.10
C GLU A 336 3.86 11.88 26.73
N VAL A 337 4.81 11.50 25.92
CA VAL A 337 4.62 11.04 24.55
C VAL A 337 4.03 9.64 24.56
N ASN A 338 2.90 9.45 23.88
CA ASN A 338 2.36 8.12 23.64
C ASN A 338 3.33 7.31 22.78
N LYS A 339 3.96 6.31 23.40
CA LYS A 339 4.96 5.45 22.74
C LYS A 339 4.32 4.37 21.86
N GLU A 340 3.07 4.04 22.11
CA GLU A 340 2.38 2.99 21.37
C GLU A 340 1.74 3.51 20.10
N ASP A 341 1.05 4.64 20.15
CA ASP A 341 0.24 5.17 19.05
C ASP A 341 0.89 6.30 18.27
N GLY A 342 1.85 7.00 18.86
CA GLY A 342 2.67 7.98 18.16
C GLY A 342 3.72 7.32 17.26
N GLY A 343 4.13 7.98 16.18
CA GLY A 343 5.20 7.53 15.30
C GLY A 343 4.91 7.67 13.82
N LEU A 344 5.64 6.90 13.01
CA LEU A 344 5.49 6.93 11.55
C LEU A 344 4.26 6.15 11.11
N TYR A 345 3.51 6.75 10.18
CA TYR A 345 2.37 6.17 9.51
C TYR A 345 2.47 6.34 8.01
N LEU A 346 1.94 5.39 7.28
CA LEU A 346 1.79 5.42 5.83
C LEU A 346 0.39 5.93 5.47
N ILE A 347 0.28 6.86 4.54
CA ILE A 347 -1.00 7.30 3.96
C ILE A 347 -1.47 6.23 2.98
N THR A 348 -2.57 5.55 3.29
CA THR A 348 -3.15 4.51 2.43
C THR A 348 -4.34 5.00 1.62
N ASP A 349 -5.07 5.97 2.15
CA ASP A 349 -6.20 6.59 1.46
C ASP A 349 -6.22 8.08 1.77
N LEU A 350 -6.60 8.87 0.79
CA LEU A 350 -6.60 10.31 0.87
C LEU A 350 -7.78 10.88 0.10
N CYS A 351 -8.50 11.79 0.73
CA CYS A 351 -9.63 12.47 0.10
C CYS A 351 -9.59 13.96 0.42
N HIS A 352 -9.48 14.79 -0.60
CA HIS A 352 -9.61 16.23 -0.47
C HIS A 352 -11.08 16.64 -0.62
N PHE A 353 -11.59 17.33 0.37
CA PHE A 353 -12.91 17.93 0.35
C PHE A 353 -12.77 19.44 0.14
N ILE A 354 -13.34 19.94 -0.94
CA ILE A 354 -13.20 21.32 -1.36
C ILE A 354 -14.59 21.92 -1.54
N THR A 355 -14.86 22.94 -0.77
CA THR A 355 -16.07 23.76 -0.88
C THR A 355 -15.70 25.20 -1.17
N ALA A 356 -16.68 26.03 -1.48
CA ALA A 356 -16.43 27.46 -1.71
C ALA A 356 -15.89 28.22 -0.47
N LYS A 357 -15.97 27.62 0.72
CA LYS A 357 -15.58 28.24 2.00
C LYS A 357 -14.44 27.54 2.72
N GLU A 358 -14.34 26.24 2.54
CA GLU A 358 -13.48 25.39 3.36
C GLU A 358 -12.82 24.31 2.50
N THR A 359 -11.57 24.02 2.81
CA THR A 359 -10.82 22.90 2.24
C THR A 359 -10.22 22.09 3.36
N TYR A 360 -10.47 20.78 3.37
CA TYR A 360 -9.88 19.85 4.32
C TYR A 360 -9.50 18.55 3.62
N THR A 361 -8.54 17.86 4.20
CA THR A 361 -8.03 16.59 3.72
C THR A 361 -8.28 15.51 4.75
N LYS A 362 -9.01 14.47 4.37
CA LYS A 362 -9.19 13.25 5.16
C LYS A 362 -8.11 12.27 4.77
N LEU A 363 -7.38 11.76 5.75
CA LEU A 363 -6.32 10.77 5.59
C LEU A 363 -6.69 9.50 6.34
N VAL A 364 -6.48 8.36 5.70
CA VAL A 364 -6.44 7.06 6.35
C VAL A 364 -4.98 6.67 6.49
N LEU A 365 -4.54 6.55 7.73
CA LEU A 365 -3.17 6.27 8.09
C LEU A 365 -3.05 4.84 8.61
N THR A 366 -2.04 4.13 8.17
CA THR A 366 -1.81 2.75 8.59
C THR A 366 -0.36 2.50 8.97
N ARG A 367 -0.16 1.51 9.81
CA ARG A 367 1.17 0.96 10.13
C ARG A 367 1.08 -0.50 10.52
N ASP A 368 2.19 -1.19 10.37
CA ASP A 368 2.31 -2.63 10.64
C ASP A 368 2.67 -2.96 12.08
N SER A 369 3.18 -2.01 12.84
CA SER A 369 3.82 -2.23 14.13
C SER A 369 3.53 -1.11 15.12
N PHE A 370 3.80 -1.36 16.39
CA PHE A 370 3.74 -0.39 17.47
C PHE A 370 5.13 0.14 17.80
N GLY A 371 5.16 1.25 18.53
CA GLY A 371 6.38 1.92 18.93
C GLY A 371 6.61 3.22 18.16
N ARG A 372 7.30 4.16 18.83
CA ARG A 372 7.53 5.48 18.29
C ARG A 372 8.85 5.53 17.54
N VAL A 373 8.79 5.47 16.23
CA VAL A 373 9.90 5.77 15.34
C VAL A 373 9.61 7.09 14.62
N GLY A 374 10.64 7.88 14.37
CA GLY A 374 10.50 9.24 13.84
C GLY A 374 10.48 10.30 14.94
N SER A 375 10.43 11.54 14.55
CA SER A 375 10.40 12.71 15.45
C SER A 375 9.65 13.86 14.79
N PRO A 376 9.09 14.79 15.57
CA PRO A 376 8.60 16.05 15.03
C PRO A 376 9.71 16.73 14.22
N THR A 377 9.35 17.38 13.14
CA THR A 377 10.32 18.12 12.32
C THR A 377 10.76 19.36 13.09
N PRO A 378 12.05 19.55 13.39
CA PRO A 378 12.49 20.80 14.01
C PRO A 378 12.18 21.95 13.04
N LYS A 379 11.34 22.88 13.44
CA LYS A 379 11.24 24.15 12.72
C LYS A 379 12.55 24.89 12.97
N GLY A 380 13.38 25.00 11.93
CA GLY A 380 14.58 25.81 11.93
C GLY A 380 14.27 27.30 12.17
#